data_9d097aa8bbd3c38d3cb9be1b1c606489
#
_entry.id   9d097aa8bbd3c38d3cb9be1b1c606489
#
_cell.length_a   1.000
_cell.length_b   1.000
_cell.length_c   1.000
_cell.angle_alpha   90.00
_cell.angle_beta   90.00
_cell.angle_gamma   90.00
#
_symmetry.space_group_name_H-M   'P 1'
#
loop_
_entity.id
_entity.type
_entity.pdbx_description
1 polymer ?
#
loop_
_entity_poly.entity_id
_entity_poly.type
_entity_poly.pdbx_seq_one_letter_code
_entity_poly.pdbx_strand_id
1 'polypeptide(L)'
;MDMNNVNIEEIVKQVLSGMTGNAPAAASAPAASTGIPKTARVAVLTEKEHFDIKEYPIPPIGDDDILVKVEGCGVCGTDAHEFKRDPFNLIPVALGHEGTGEIVAMGKNVKVDTAGKPVKVGDKVVTCMIFKDDPDITMFDLNKKNVGGADVYGLLPDDDVHLNGWFSDYIFLRGGNFGTTFFNVSDLDLDSRILIEPCAVLVHAVERAKTTGILRFNSRVVVQGCGPIGLICIAVLRTMGVEHICAVDGNEKRLEFAKRMGADTSVNFMNFKGIEALTEIGRASCRE
;
A
#
# COMPACT_ATOMS: atom_id res chain seq x y z
N MET A 1 -14.27 13.69 21.10
CA MET A 1 -13.89 13.62 19.69
C MET A 1 -14.18 12.22 19.24
N ASP A 2 -15.05 12.09 18.26
CA ASP A 2 -15.45 10.79 17.74
C ASP A 2 -14.29 10.25 16.88
N MET A 3 -13.65 9.20 17.37
CA MET A 3 -12.42 8.61 16.77
C MET A 3 -12.73 7.79 15.50
N ASN A 4 -13.97 7.79 15.01
CA ASN A 4 -14.39 7.08 13.81
C ASN A 4 -14.11 7.83 12.50
N ASN A 5 -13.60 9.06 12.57
CA ASN A 5 -13.26 9.89 11.41
C ASN A 5 -11.74 10.13 11.35
N VAL A 6 -10.95 9.08 11.18
CA VAL A 6 -9.55 9.25 10.76
C VAL A 6 -9.57 9.63 9.29
N ASN A 7 -9.28 10.89 8.98
CA ASN A 7 -9.20 11.37 7.60
C ASN A 7 -7.91 10.87 6.95
N ILE A 8 -8.00 9.73 6.26
CA ILE A 8 -6.87 9.10 5.55
C ILE A 8 -6.24 10.07 4.55
N GLU A 9 -7.06 10.92 3.91
CA GLU A 9 -6.58 11.93 2.96
C GLU A 9 -5.65 12.95 3.63
N GLU A 10 -5.95 13.34 4.86
CA GLU A 10 -5.13 14.25 5.64
C GLU A 10 -3.82 13.61 6.11
N ILE A 11 -3.87 12.31 6.47
CA ILE A 11 -2.67 11.52 6.80
C ILE A 11 -1.77 11.43 5.57
N VAL A 12 -2.31 11.06 4.43
CA VAL A 12 -1.55 10.92 3.17
C VAL A 12 -0.98 12.28 2.76
N LYS A 13 -1.74 13.39 2.85
CA LYS A 13 -1.24 14.75 2.58
C LYS A 13 -0.12 15.16 3.55
N GLN A 14 -0.20 14.82 4.83
CA GLN A 14 0.87 15.10 5.80
C GLN A 14 2.13 14.29 5.51
N VAL A 15 1.99 12.99 5.20
CA VAL A 15 3.12 12.15 4.79
C VAL A 15 3.83 12.75 3.58
N LEU A 16 3.07 13.16 2.58
CA LEU A 16 3.63 13.72 1.34
C LEU A 16 4.19 15.13 1.49
N SER A 17 3.54 16.00 2.25
CA SER A 17 4.07 17.34 2.53
C SER A 17 5.42 17.27 3.26
N GLY A 18 5.62 16.23 4.06
CA GLY A 18 6.90 15.92 4.70
C GLY A 18 7.99 15.43 3.72
N MET A 19 7.60 14.80 2.60
CA MET A 19 8.51 14.21 1.61
C MET A 19 8.87 15.17 0.45
N THR A 20 8.03 16.18 0.14
CA THR A 20 8.23 17.12 -0.95
C THR A 20 9.19 18.26 -0.59
N GLY A 21 10.45 17.93 -0.38
CA GLY A 21 11.55 18.88 -0.47
C GLY A 21 12.27 18.68 -1.82
N ASN A 22 11.92 19.50 -2.84
CA ASN A 22 12.60 19.59 -4.14
C ASN A 22 12.97 18.25 -4.82
N ALA A 23 11.96 17.54 -5.34
CA ALA A 23 12.19 16.57 -6.41
C ALA A 23 12.10 17.30 -7.77
N PRO A 24 12.98 17.01 -8.75
CA PRO A 24 12.85 17.58 -10.09
C PRO A 24 11.54 17.12 -10.73
N ALA A 25 10.86 18.04 -11.42
CA ALA A 25 9.61 17.77 -12.12
C ALA A 25 9.75 16.54 -13.05
N ALA A 26 8.90 15.55 -12.84
CA ALA A 26 8.82 14.39 -13.72
C ALA A 26 8.43 14.87 -15.13
N ALA A 27 9.17 14.42 -16.13
CA ALA A 27 8.88 14.69 -17.53
C ALA A 27 7.48 14.19 -17.86
N SER A 28 6.68 15.03 -18.51
CA SER A 28 5.33 14.71 -18.97
C SER A 28 5.34 13.46 -19.87
N ALA A 29 4.60 12.43 -19.48
CA ALA A 29 4.38 11.26 -20.32
C ALA A 29 3.66 11.66 -21.62
N PRO A 30 3.96 11.03 -22.75
CA PRO A 30 3.28 11.32 -24.01
C PRO A 30 1.78 11.04 -23.91
N ALA A 31 0.97 11.90 -24.51
CA ALA A 31 -0.49 11.79 -24.56
C ALA A 31 -0.94 10.41 -25.07
N ALA A 32 -1.83 9.76 -24.32
CA ALA A 32 -2.32 8.42 -24.60
C ALA A 32 -3.07 8.35 -25.93
N SER A 33 -2.76 7.32 -26.72
CA SER A 33 -3.53 6.89 -27.89
C SER A 33 -4.94 6.45 -27.47
N THR A 34 -5.95 6.84 -28.22
CA THR A 34 -7.39 6.68 -27.90
C THR A 34 -7.94 5.26 -28.11
N GLY A 35 -7.21 4.22 -27.73
CA GLY A 35 -7.69 2.84 -27.85
C GLY A 35 -7.02 1.91 -26.82
N ILE A 36 -7.81 1.01 -26.22
CA ILE A 36 -7.30 -0.09 -25.39
C ILE A 36 -6.50 -1.01 -26.32
N PRO A 37 -5.24 -1.36 -26.01
CA PRO A 37 -4.46 -2.28 -26.82
C PRO A 37 -5.07 -3.70 -26.76
N LYS A 38 -4.66 -4.56 -27.69
CA LYS A 38 -5.10 -5.97 -27.67
C LYS A 38 -4.37 -6.80 -26.63
N THR A 39 -3.18 -6.37 -26.26
CA THR A 39 -2.27 -7.06 -25.35
C THR A 39 -1.71 -6.08 -24.33
N ALA A 40 -1.23 -6.61 -23.22
CA ALA A 40 -0.55 -5.88 -22.15
C ALA A 40 0.75 -6.59 -21.78
N ARG A 41 1.79 -5.81 -21.45
CA ARG A 41 3.03 -6.33 -20.92
C ARG A 41 2.90 -6.54 -19.42
N VAL A 42 3.46 -7.64 -18.95
CA VAL A 42 3.49 -8.03 -17.54
C VAL A 42 4.91 -8.46 -17.17
N ALA A 43 5.43 -7.93 -16.08
CA ALA A 43 6.66 -8.44 -15.50
C ALA A 43 6.33 -9.68 -14.65
N VAL A 44 6.67 -10.86 -15.17
CA VAL A 44 6.43 -12.14 -14.52
C VAL A 44 7.71 -12.63 -13.88
N LEU A 45 7.69 -12.87 -12.58
CA LEU A 45 8.76 -13.58 -11.89
C LEU A 45 8.65 -15.05 -12.28
N THR A 46 9.53 -15.50 -13.18
CA THR A 46 9.52 -16.86 -13.75
C THR A 46 10.45 -17.81 -13.04
N GLU A 47 11.50 -17.27 -12.45
CA GLU A 47 12.48 -17.97 -11.62
C GLU A 47 12.97 -17.05 -10.51
N LYS A 48 13.60 -17.60 -9.47
CA LYS A 48 14.23 -16.78 -8.43
C LYS A 48 15.26 -15.84 -9.06
N GLU A 49 15.17 -14.58 -8.65
CA GLU A 49 16.04 -13.49 -9.12
C GLU A 49 15.91 -13.17 -10.62
N HIS A 50 14.83 -13.63 -11.28
CA HIS A 50 14.63 -13.40 -12.71
C HIS A 50 13.20 -13.03 -13.07
N PHE A 51 13.05 -11.87 -13.73
CA PHE A 51 11.80 -11.44 -14.35
C PHE A 51 11.86 -11.54 -15.87
N ASP A 52 10.82 -12.09 -16.46
CA ASP A 52 10.54 -11.99 -17.89
C ASP A 52 9.45 -10.94 -18.13
N ILE A 53 9.62 -10.12 -19.16
CA ILE A 53 8.54 -9.27 -19.66
C ILE A 53 7.77 -10.07 -20.69
N LYS A 54 6.58 -10.50 -20.31
CA LYS A 54 5.67 -11.26 -21.17
C LYS A 54 4.54 -10.36 -21.68
N GLU A 55 4.00 -10.70 -22.82
CA GLU A 55 2.89 -10.01 -23.44
C GLU A 55 1.67 -10.94 -23.48
N TYR A 56 0.57 -10.51 -22.88
CA TYR A 56 -0.64 -11.29 -22.76
C TYR A 56 -1.84 -10.57 -23.38
N PRO A 57 -2.81 -11.29 -23.95
CA PRO A 57 -4.04 -10.69 -24.46
C PRO A 57 -4.84 -10.08 -23.31
N ILE A 58 -5.42 -8.91 -23.54
CA ILE A 58 -6.39 -8.33 -22.62
C ILE A 58 -7.71 -9.07 -22.81
N PRO A 59 -8.28 -9.69 -21.75
CA PRO A 59 -9.52 -10.44 -21.86
C PRO A 59 -10.71 -9.52 -22.18
N PRO A 60 -11.80 -10.06 -22.74
CA PRO A 60 -13.06 -9.33 -22.87
C PRO A 60 -13.56 -8.85 -21.50
N ILE A 61 -14.07 -7.63 -21.45
CA ILE A 61 -14.60 -7.05 -20.21
C ILE A 61 -16.00 -7.60 -19.96
N GLY A 62 -16.16 -8.36 -18.89
CA GLY A 62 -17.45 -8.85 -18.44
C GLY A 62 -18.31 -7.76 -17.79
N ASP A 63 -19.54 -8.11 -17.44
CA ASP A 63 -20.52 -7.16 -16.90
C ASP A 63 -20.10 -6.52 -15.57
N ASP A 64 -19.25 -7.21 -14.79
CA ASP A 64 -18.82 -6.80 -13.46
C ASP A 64 -17.30 -6.49 -13.38
N ASP A 65 -16.58 -6.59 -14.51
CA ASP A 65 -15.13 -6.45 -14.54
C ASP A 65 -14.67 -5.01 -14.77
N ILE A 66 -13.42 -4.75 -14.41
CA ILE A 66 -12.77 -3.46 -14.60
C ILE A 66 -11.38 -3.69 -15.18
N LEU A 67 -11.04 -2.96 -16.25
CA LEU A 67 -9.68 -2.87 -16.76
C LEU A 67 -9.07 -1.54 -16.32
N VAL A 68 -7.95 -1.62 -15.63
CA VAL A 68 -7.21 -0.45 -15.14
C VAL A 68 -5.88 -0.36 -15.87
N LYS A 69 -5.60 0.80 -16.46
CA LYS A 69 -4.27 1.14 -16.96
C LYS A 69 -3.41 1.56 -15.77
N VAL A 70 -2.32 0.85 -15.54
CA VAL A 70 -1.43 1.11 -14.40
C VAL A 70 -0.71 2.45 -14.62
N GLU A 71 -0.70 3.30 -13.59
CA GLU A 71 0.04 4.56 -13.57
C GLU A 71 1.27 4.48 -12.66
N GLY A 72 1.23 3.61 -11.66
CA GLY A 72 2.35 3.39 -10.77
C GLY A 72 2.09 2.26 -9.78
N CYS A 73 3.16 1.69 -9.27
CA CYS A 73 3.13 0.68 -8.22
C CYS A 73 4.37 0.81 -7.34
N GLY A 74 4.18 0.77 -6.02
CA GLY A 74 5.27 0.63 -5.07
C GLY A 74 5.91 -0.76 -5.15
N VAL A 75 7.12 -0.88 -4.61
CA VAL A 75 7.83 -2.14 -4.46
C VAL A 75 7.93 -2.47 -2.97
N CYS A 76 7.19 -3.47 -2.55
CA CYS A 76 7.16 -3.93 -1.17
C CYS A 76 8.37 -4.82 -0.83
N GLY A 77 8.67 -4.92 0.46
CA GLY A 77 9.61 -5.93 0.95
C GLY A 77 9.19 -7.36 0.62
N THR A 78 7.88 -7.62 0.51
CA THR A 78 7.32 -8.91 0.07
C THR A 78 7.76 -9.24 -1.36
N ASP A 79 7.66 -8.28 -2.30
CA ASP A 79 8.12 -8.48 -3.68
C ASP A 79 9.60 -8.85 -3.74
N ALA A 80 10.42 -8.17 -2.92
CA ALA A 80 11.86 -8.47 -2.82
C ALA A 80 12.15 -9.84 -2.20
N HIS A 81 11.29 -10.32 -1.29
CA HIS A 81 11.41 -11.65 -0.70
C HIS A 81 11.01 -12.73 -1.69
N GLU A 82 9.90 -12.54 -2.43
CA GLU A 82 9.48 -13.45 -3.50
C GLU A 82 10.55 -13.55 -4.58
N PHE A 83 11.09 -12.40 -5.03
CA PHE A 83 12.17 -12.35 -6.01
C PHE A 83 13.36 -13.21 -5.57
N LYS A 84 13.79 -13.13 -4.32
CA LYS A 84 15.00 -13.81 -3.83
C LYS A 84 14.77 -15.26 -3.39
N ARG A 85 13.63 -15.59 -2.81
CA ARG A 85 13.45 -16.82 -2.04
C ARG A 85 12.20 -17.60 -2.40
N ASP A 86 11.17 -16.95 -2.97
CA ASP A 86 9.85 -17.53 -3.23
C ASP A 86 9.25 -18.20 -1.98
N PRO A 87 9.13 -17.47 -0.85
CA PRO A 87 8.69 -18.05 0.41
C PRO A 87 7.25 -18.54 0.38
N PHE A 88 6.42 -18.02 -0.52
CA PHE A 88 5.02 -18.43 -0.68
C PHE A 88 4.83 -19.44 -1.81
N ASN A 89 5.90 -19.81 -2.52
CA ASN A 89 5.89 -20.75 -3.64
C ASN A 89 4.91 -20.32 -4.75
N LEU A 90 5.04 -19.06 -5.18
CA LEU A 90 4.14 -18.44 -6.16
C LEU A 90 4.66 -18.48 -7.59
N ILE A 91 5.94 -18.76 -7.80
CA ILE A 91 6.56 -18.73 -9.13
C ILE A 91 5.91 -19.79 -10.06
N PRO A 92 5.44 -19.42 -11.29
CA PRO A 92 5.49 -18.08 -11.89
C PRO A 92 4.39 -17.15 -11.36
N VAL A 93 4.71 -15.84 -11.18
CA VAL A 93 3.77 -14.87 -10.61
C VAL A 93 3.98 -13.46 -11.18
N ALA A 94 2.89 -12.73 -11.41
CA ALA A 94 2.92 -11.29 -11.64
C ALA A 94 2.85 -10.58 -10.28
N LEU A 95 3.97 -9.96 -9.85
CA LEU A 95 4.06 -9.26 -8.57
C LEU A 95 3.49 -7.83 -8.64
N GLY A 96 3.59 -7.12 -7.52
CA GLY A 96 3.13 -5.75 -7.32
C GLY A 96 1.73 -5.67 -6.75
N HIS A 97 1.61 -5.16 -5.53
CA HIS A 97 0.35 -5.04 -4.79
C HIS A 97 0.10 -3.64 -4.20
N GLU A 98 1.01 -2.70 -4.38
CA GLU A 98 0.90 -1.31 -3.95
C GLU A 98 0.57 -0.39 -5.15
N GLY A 99 -0.40 -0.79 -5.99
CA GLY A 99 -0.63 -0.18 -7.29
C GLY A 99 -1.83 0.76 -7.37
N THR A 100 -1.78 1.64 -8.37
CA THR A 100 -2.85 2.56 -8.74
C THR A 100 -2.87 2.78 -10.25
N GLY A 101 -4.04 3.14 -10.77
CA GLY A 101 -4.18 3.42 -12.20
C GLY A 101 -5.55 3.99 -12.55
N GLU A 102 -5.76 4.16 -13.85
CA GLU A 102 -6.96 4.73 -14.45
C GLU A 102 -7.90 3.64 -14.97
N ILE A 103 -9.16 3.69 -14.62
CA ILE A 103 -10.20 2.85 -15.25
C ILE A 103 -10.27 3.21 -16.73
N VAL A 104 -9.93 2.26 -17.61
CA VAL A 104 -10.02 2.44 -19.08
C VAL A 104 -11.19 1.70 -19.70
N ALA A 105 -11.70 0.67 -19.01
CA ALA A 105 -12.96 0.00 -19.36
C ALA A 105 -13.59 -0.60 -18.12
N MET A 106 -14.91 -0.70 -18.11
CA MET A 106 -15.67 -1.30 -17.01
C MET A 106 -16.97 -1.90 -17.50
N GLY A 107 -17.41 -2.95 -16.81
CA GLY A 107 -18.66 -3.62 -17.07
C GLY A 107 -19.89 -2.77 -16.70
N LYS A 108 -21.02 -3.11 -17.28
CA LYS A 108 -22.27 -2.34 -17.12
C LYS A 108 -22.83 -2.32 -15.70
N ASN A 109 -22.48 -3.31 -14.87
CA ASN A 109 -22.96 -3.42 -13.49
C ASN A 109 -22.10 -2.62 -12.51
N VAL A 110 -20.88 -2.26 -12.87
CA VAL A 110 -19.98 -1.45 -12.02
C VAL A 110 -20.47 -0.01 -12.01
N LYS A 111 -20.98 0.47 -10.89
CA LYS A 111 -21.54 1.82 -10.73
C LYS A 111 -20.90 2.61 -9.61
N VAL A 112 -20.44 1.91 -8.59
CA VAL A 112 -19.85 2.49 -7.38
C VAL A 112 -18.63 1.66 -6.97
N ASP A 113 -17.74 2.27 -6.23
CA ASP A 113 -16.65 1.57 -5.56
C ASP A 113 -17.16 0.88 -4.26
N THR A 114 -16.25 0.24 -3.54
CA THR A 114 -16.57 -0.49 -2.30
C THR A 114 -17.11 0.42 -1.19
N ALA A 115 -16.78 1.71 -1.21
CA ALA A 115 -17.30 2.69 -0.26
C ALA A 115 -18.64 3.32 -0.72
N GLY A 116 -19.15 2.95 -1.90
CA GLY A 116 -20.36 3.51 -2.48
C GLY A 116 -20.15 4.81 -3.27
N LYS A 117 -18.90 5.24 -3.50
CA LYS A 117 -18.60 6.42 -4.32
C LYS A 117 -18.79 6.07 -5.80
N PRO A 118 -19.52 6.88 -6.59
CA PRO A 118 -19.71 6.64 -8.03
C PRO A 118 -18.38 6.52 -8.78
N VAL A 119 -18.38 5.62 -9.78
CA VAL A 119 -17.19 5.39 -10.64
C VAL A 119 -17.55 5.42 -12.11
N LYS A 120 -16.59 5.84 -12.93
CA LYS A 120 -16.67 5.89 -14.39
C LYS A 120 -15.30 5.66 -15.01
N VAL A 121 -15.29 5.41 -16.31
CA VAL A 121 -14.04 5.42 -17.09
C VAL A 121 -13.33 6.77 -16.94
N GLY A 122 -12.02 6.73 -16.72
CA GLY A 122 -11.17 7.89 -16.44
C GLY A 122 -10.90 8.12 -14.94
N ASP A 123 -11.67 7.49 -14.04
CA ASP A 123 -11.42 7.59 -12.61
C ASP A 123 -10.16 6.81 -12.20
N LYS A 124 -9.48 7.32 -11.17
CA LYS A 124 -8.29 6.70 -10.60
C LYS A 124 -8.67 5.80 -9.44
N VAL A 125 -8.09 4.61 -9.42
CA VAL A 125 -8.44 3.60 -8.41
C VAL A 125 -7.22 2.95 -7.79
N VAL A 126 -7.43 2.45 -6.58
CA VAL A 126 -6.56 1.49 -5.88
C VAL A 126 -7.39 0.28 -5.51
N THR A 127 -6.75 -0.87 -5.31
CA THR A 127 -7.43 -2.07 -4.81
C THR A 127 -7.12 -2.29 -3.35
N CYS A 128 -8.07 -2.92 -2.63
CA CYS A 128 -7.72 -3.62 -1.42
C CYS A 128 -6.97 -4.90 -1.81
N MET A 129 -5.94 -5.23 -1.06
CA MET A 129 -5.13 -6.43 -1.33
C MET A 129 -5.93 -7.72 -1.21
N ILE A 130 -6.91 -7.77 -0.33
CA ILE A 130 -7.60 -8.99 0.06
C ILE A 130 -8.95 -9.05 -0.64
N PHE A 131 -9.17 -10.14 -1.41
CA PHE A 131 -10.49 -10.44 -1.95
C PHE A 131 -11.35 -11.17 -0.93
N LYS A 132 -12.65 -11.10 -1.13
CA LYS A 132 -13.61 -11.96 -0.47
C LYS A 132 -14.19 -12.91 -1.50
N ASP A 133 -13.91 -14.19 -1.35
CA ASP A 133 -14.66 -15.23 -2.07
C ASP A 133 -16.09 -15.36 -1.57
N ASP A 134 -16.34 -14.95 -0.33
CA ASP A 134 -17.61 -15.02 0.35
C ASP A 134 -18.01 -13.61 0.82
N PRO A 135 -19.10 -13.04 0.28
CA PRO A 135 -19.56 -11.70 0.68
C PRO A 135 -19.95 -11.61 2.15
N ASP A 136 -20.23 -12.74 2.81
CA ASP A 136 -20.57 -12.78 4.23
C ASP A 136 -19.34 -12.85 5.14
N ILE A 137 -18.12 -13.04 4.57
CA ILE A 137 -16.88 -13.03 5.32
C ILE A 137 -16.41 -11.58 5.50
N THR A 138 -16.36 -11.12 6.74
CA THR A 138 -15.78 -9.83 7.08
C THR A 138 -14.25 -9.93 7.15
N MET A 139 -13.54 -8.78 6.99
CA MET A 139 -12.09 -8.71 7.23
C MET A 139 -11.68 -9.28 8.60
N PHE A 140 -12.58 -9.26 9.57
CA PHE A 140 -12.37 -9.84 10.91
C PHE A 140 -12.36 -11.38 10.87
N ASP A 141 -13.16 -11.96 10.00
CA ASP A 141 -13.27 -13.43 9.87
C ASP A 141 -12.12 -14.02 9.06
N LEU A 142 -11.57 -13.26 8.11
CA LEU A 142 -10.34 -13.62 7.39
C LEU A 142 -9.16 -13.82 8.35
N ASN A 143 -9.09 -13.08 9.44
CA ASN A 143 -8.07 -13.26 10.48
C ASN A 143 -8.31 -14.47 11.40
N LYS A 144 -9.52 -15.02 11.45
CA LYS A 144 -9.87 -16.16 12.32
C LYS A 144 -9.80 -17.50 11.61
N LYS A 145 -10.11 -17.53 10.33
CA LYS A 145 -9.86 -18.70 9.51
C LYS A 145 -8.41 -18.58 9.03
N ASN A 146 -7.58 -19.59 9.23
CA ASN A 146 -6.37 -19.77 8.43
C ASN A 146 -6.83 -19.92 6.98
N VAL A 147 -7.19 -18.82 6.36
CA VAL A 147 -7.46 -18.75 4.94
C VAL A 147 -6.06 -18.85 4.32
N GLY A 148 -5.66 -20.08 4.06
CA GLY A 148 -4.44 -20.37 3.36
C GLY A 148 -4.53 -19.73 1.98
N GLY A 149 -3.67 -18.73 1.74
CA GLY A 149 -3.68 -17.96 0.53
C GLY A 149 -4.79 -16.91 0.55
N ALA A 150 -4.52 -15.77 1.15
CA ALA A 150 -5.27 -14.57 0.82
C ALA A 150 -5.03 -14.31 -0.66
N ASP A 151 -6.09 -14.31 -1.47
CA ASP A 151 -6.02 -13.92 -2.86
C ASP A 151 -5.73 -12.42 -2.91
N VAL A 152 -4.49 -12.07 -3.20
CA VAL A 152 -3.98 -10.70 -3.23
C VAL A 152 -3.51 -10.40 -4.64
N TYR A 153 -4.06 -9.37 -5.30
CA TYR A 153 -3.50 -8.90 -6.57
C TYR A 153 -2.01 -8.61 -6.40
N GLY A 154 -1.19 -9.24 -7.26
CA GLY A 154 0.26 -9.18 -7.16
C GLY A 154 0.91 -10.29 -6.32
N LEU A 155 0.13 -11.19 -5.73
CA LEU A 155 0.59 -12.40 -5.03
C LEU A 155 -0.26 -13.63 -5.38
N LEU A 156 -1.04 -13.55 -6.45
CA LEU A 156 -1.78 -14.67 -7.01
C LEU A 156 -0.87 -15.51 -7.90
N PRO A 157 -0.98 -16.84 -7.87
CA PRO A 157 -0.41 -17.68 -8.91
C PRO A 157 -0.83 -17.20 -10.29
N ASP A 158 0.04 -17.40 -11.28
CA ASP A 158 -0.31 -17.09 -12.66
C ASP A 158 -1.51 -17.93 -13.11
N ASP A 159 -2.49 -17.29 -13.75
CA ASP A 159 -3.72 -17.90 -14.22
C ASP A 159 -3.99 -17.56 -15.69
N ASP A 160 -5.10 -18.02 -16.23
CA ASP A 160 -5.45 -17.81 -17.64
C ASP A 160 -5.61 -16.33 -18.05
N VAL A 161 -5.76 -15.42 -17.09
CA VAL A 161 -5.90 -13.98 -17.32
C VAL A 161 -4.54 -13.26 -17.35
N HIS A 162 -3.59 -13.72 -16.55
CA HIS A 162 -2.22 -13.18 -16.44
C HIS A 162 -2.09 -11.71 -15.99
N LEU A 163 -3.19 -10.96 -15.86
CA LEU A 163 -3.23 -9.53 -15.54
C LEU A 163 -3.66 -9.28 -14.10
N ASN A 164 -3.08 -10.01 -13.15
CA ASN A 164 -3.46 -10.02 -11.74
C ASN A 164 -2.38 -9.48 -10.79
N GLY A 165 -1.41 -8.73 -11.32
CA GLY A 165 -0.39 -8.00 -10.58
C GLY A 165 -0.15 -6.60 -11.15
N TRP A 166 0.24 -5.66 -10.29
CA TRP A 166 0.44 -4.27 -10.68
C TRP A 166 1.78 -4.00 -11.39
N PHE A 167 2.69 -4.98 -11.45
CA PHE A 167 3.89 -4.86 -12.28
C PHE A 167 3.57 -5.19 -13.76
N SER A 168 2.61 -4.44 -14.30
CA SER A 168 2.06 -4.61 -15.65
C SER A 168 1.64 -3.27 -16.26
N ASP A 169 1.39 -3.24 -17.57
CA ASP A 169 0.79 -2.06 -18.22
C ASP A 169 -0.70 -1.90 -17.85
N TYR A 170 -1.38 -3.02 -17.62
CA TYR A 170 -2.80 -3.09 -17.26
C TYR A 170 -3.03 -4.17 -16.22
N ILE A 171 -3.94 -3.92 -15.29
CA ILE A 171 -4.47 -4.92 -14.38
C ILE A 171 -5.95 -5.17 -14.66
N PHE A 172 -6.36 -6.44 -14.57
CA PHE A 172 -7.74 -6.85 -14.79
C PHE A 172 -8.40 -7.20 -13.45
N LEU A 173 -9.28 -6.31 -13.00
CA LEU A 173 -10.00 -6.48 -11.74
C LEU A 173 -11.29 -7.24 -12.06
N ARG A 174 -11.36 -8.47 -11.57
CA ARG A 174 -12.53 -9.33 -11.73
C ARG A 174 -13.61 -8.96 -10.73
N GLY A 175 -14.82 -8.76 -11.24
CA GLY A 175 -16.01 -8.58 -10.43
C GLY A 175 -16.69 -9.91 -10.10
N GLY A 176 -17.86 -9.86 -9.51
CA GLY A 176 -18.68 -11.02 -9.22
C GLY A 176 -18.10 -11.92 -8.14
N ASN A 177 -17.73 -13.15 -8.49
CA ASN A 177 -17.31 -14.19 -7.55
C ASN A 177 -16.10 -13.83 -6.66
N PHE A 178 -15.29 -12.89 -7.08
CA PHE A 178 -14.11 -12.46 -6.32
C PHE A 178 -14.35 -11.22 -5.45
N GLY A 179 -15.50 -10.55 -5.61
CA GLY A 179 -15.84 -9.39 -4.79
C GLY A 179 -14.71 -8.36 -4.75
N THR A 180 -14.15 -7.98 -5.91
CA THR A 180 -13.03 -7.05 -5.97
C THR A 180 -13.31 -5.80 -5.16
N THR A 181 -12.51 -5.58 -4.14
CA THR A 181 -12.58 -4.39 -3.32
C THR A 181 -11.66 -3.33 -3.93
N PHE A 182 -12.25 -2.22 -4.38
CA PHE A 182 -11.51 -1.10 -4.94
C PHE A 182 -12.10 0.23 -4.49
N PHE A 183 -11.33 1.29 -4.56
CA PHE A 183 -11.72 2.63 -4.13
C PHE A 183 -11.38 3.67 -5.20
N ASN A 184 -12.33 4.59 -5.42
CA ASN A 184 -12.12 5.77 -6.28
C ASN A 184 -11.31 6.83 -5.51
N VAL A 185 -10.09 7.05 -5.98
CA VAL A 185 -9.11 7.97 -5.39
C VAL A 185 -8.69 9.07 -6.36
N SER A 186 -9.60 9.45 -7.27
CA SER A 186 -9.35 10.45 -8.32
C SER A 186 -8.95 11.83 -7.77
N ASP A 187 -9.30 12.12 -6.52
CA ASP A 187 -9.00 13.39 -5.87
C ASP A 187 -7.54 13.49 -5.37
N LEU A 188 -6.78 12.39 -5.44
CA LEU A 188 -5.40 12.31 -4.97
C LEU A 188 -4.42 12.32 -6.15
N ASP A 189 -3.23 12.89 -5.94
CA ASP A 189 -2.12 12.78 -6.88
C ASP A 189 -1.51 11.36 -6.89
N LEU A 190 -0.64 11.09 -7.87
CA LEU A 190 -0.08 9.75 -8.07
C LEU A 190 0.74 9.27 -6.86
N ASP A 191 1.56 10.13 -6.29
CA ASP A 191 2.42 9.76 -5.16
C ASP A 191 1.59 9.39 -3.94
N SER A 192 0.52 10.16 -3.68
CA SER A 192 -0.46 9.85 -2.63
C SER A 192 -1.15 8.52 -2.85
N ARG A 193 -1.56 8.24 -4.08
CA ARG A 193 -2.28 7.01 -4.42
C ARG A 193 -1.42 5.76 -4.21
N ILE A 194 -0.14 5.80 -4.57
CA ILE A 194 0.80 4.68 -4.37
C ILE A 194 1.00 4.37 -2.88
N LEU A 195 0.91 5.39 -2.01
CA LEU A 195 1.10 5.23 -0.57
C LEU A 195 -0.15 4.73 0.18
N ILE A 196 -1.30 4.60 -0.48
CA ILE A 196 -2.55 4.18 0.18
C ILE A 196 -2.43 2.78 0.76
N GLU A 197 -1.89 1.83 0.01
CA GLU A 197 -1.76 0.45 0.47
C GLU A 197 -0.86 0.35 1.72
N PRO A 198 0.41 0.81 1.71
CA PRO A 198 1.24 0.75 2.90
C PRO A 198 0.67 1.58 4.06
N CYS A 199 -0.06 2.67 3.78
CA CYS A 199 -0.77 3.43 4.80
C CYS A 199 -1.91 2.60 5.44
N ALA A 200 -2.67 1.87 4.64
CA ALA A 200 -3.74 0.99 5.13
C ALA A 200 -3.20 -0.11 6.06
N VAL A 201 -2.04 -0.69 5.74
CA VAL A 201 -1.34 -1.65 6.60
C VAL A 201 -1.06 -1.03 7.98
N LEU A 202 -0.55 0.19 8.03
CA LEU A 202 -0.24 0.87 9.28
C LEU A 202 -1.49 1.30 10.06
N VAL A 203 -2.52 1.79 9.39
CA VAL A 203 -3.81 2.11 10.02
C VAL A 203 -4.38 0.85 10.67
N HIS A 204 -4.36 -0.29 9.97
CA HIS A 204 -4.81 -1.56 10.53
C HIS A 204 -3.99 -1.96 11.77
N ALA A 205 -2.66 -1.88 11.70
CA ALA A 205 -1.77 -2.21 12.82
C ALA A 205 -2.05 -1.33 14.06
N VAL A 206 -2.23 -0.03 13.84
CA VAL A 206 -2.53 0.94 14.89
C VAL A 206 -3.93 0.71 15.49
N GLU A 207 -4.94 0.42 14.66
CA GLU A 207 -6.27 0.06 15.17
C GLU A 207 -6.23 -1.23 16.02
N ARG A 208 -5.44 -2.22 15.61
CA ARG A 208 -5.20 -3.42 16.43
C ARG A 208 -4.53 -3.07 17.76
N ALA A 209 -3.56 -2.18 17.77
CA ALA A 209 -2.92 -1.73 19.01
C ALA A 209 -3.89 -0.97 19.94
N LYS A 210 -4.80 -0.17 19.39
CA LYS A 210 -5.86 0.52 20.16
C LYS A 210 -6.79 -0.47 20.85
N THR A 211 -7.18 -1.56 20.18
CA THR A 211 -8.09 -2.56 20.78
C THR A 211 -7.50 -3.23 22.00
N THR A 212 -6.18 -3.24 22.18
CA THR A 212 -5.54 -3.75 23.40
C THR A 212 -5.62 -2.80 24.60
N GLY A 213 -6.04 -1.54 24.38
CA GLY A 213 -6.06 -0.48 25.39
C GLY A 213 -4.68 0.08 25.76
N ILE A 214 -3.60 -0.41 25.14
CA ILE A 214 -2.23 0.06 25.38
C ILE A 214 -1.98 1.40 24.67
N LEU A 215 -2.47 1.54 23.42
CA LEU A 215 -2.28 2.76 22.63
C LEU A 215 -3.43 3.74 22.87
N ARG A 216 -3.09 4.93 23.40
CA ARG A 216 -4.01 6.03 23.70
C ARG A 216 -3.41 7.35 23.19
N PHE A 217 -4.22 8.44 23.16
CA PHE A 217 -3.74 9.76 22.73
C PHE A 217 -2.55 10.27 23.56
N ASN A 218 -2.49 9.95 24.86
CA ASN A 218 -1.40 10.33 25.77
C ASN A 218 -0.29 9.25 25.87
N SER A 219 -0.21 8.33 24.91
CA SER A 219 0.84 7.32 24.90
C SER A 219 2.16 7.92 24.44
N ARG A 220 3.25 7.35 24.95
CA ARG A 220 4.60 7.57 24.46
C ARG A 220 5.01 6.35 23.65
N VAL A 221 5.41 6.55 22.41
CA VAL A 221 5.65 5.47 21.45
C VAL A 221 7.07 5.53 20.91
N VAL A 222 7.71 4.38 20.85
CA VAL A 222 8.99 4.21 20.14
C VAL A 222 8.71 3.53 18.81
N VAL A 223 9.13 4.16 17.70
CA VAL A 223 9.10 3.58 16.36
C VAL A 223 10.52 3.17 16.00
N GLN A 224 10.76 1.86 15.95
CA GLN A 224 12.04 1.30 15.59
C GLN A 224 12.07 0.93 14.11
N GLY A 225 13.01 1.55 13.38
CA GLY A 225 13.10 1.48 11.94
C GLY A 225 12.32 2.60 11.26
N CYS A 226 13.04 3.51 10.59
CA CYS A 226 12.48 4.66 9.87
C CYS A 226 12.57 4.46 8.34
N GLY A 227 12.30 3.24 7.88
CA GLY A 227 12.00 2.94 6.47
C GLY A 227 10.60 3.45 6.10
N PRO A 228 10.10 3.19 4.88
CA PRO A 228 8.78 3.67 4.44
C PRO A 228 7.67 3.38 5.46
N ILE A 229 7.56 2.14 5.92
CA ILE A 229 6.56 1.72 6.90
C ILE A 229 6.71 2.47 8.23
N GLY A 230 7.93 2.61 8.78
CA GLY A 230 8.15 3.35 10.02
C GLY A 230 7.83 4.84 9.90
N LEU A 231 8.15 5.47 8.76
CA LEU A 231 7.81 6.87 8.49
C LEU A 231 6.29 7.08 8.42
N ILE A 232 5.57 6.20 7.73
CA ILE A 232 4.10 6.23 7.68
C ILE A 232 3.53 6.01 9.07
N CYS A 233 4.09 5.06 9.85
CA CYS A 233 3.68 4.83 11.24
C CYS A 233 3.77 6.10 12.08
N ILE A 234 4.88 6.82 12.02
CA ILE A 234 5.08 8.08 12.74
C ILE A 234 3.98 9.10 12.36
N ALA A 235 3.70 9.26 11.05
CA ALA A 235 2.67 10.18 10.59
C ALA A 235 1.27 9.78 11.07
N VAL A 236 0.91 8.49 11.00
CA VAL A 236 -0.37 7.97 11.51
C VAL A 236 -0.49 8.21 13.01
N LEU A 237 0.51 7.88 13.79
CA LEU A 237 0.52 8.09 15.26
C LEU A 237 0.38 9.59 15.60
N ARG A 238 1.06 10.47 14.86
CA ARG A 238 0.97 11.92 15.07
C ARG A 238 -0.45 12.43 14.76
N THR A 239 -1.06 11.98 13.67
CA THR A 239 -2.43 12.34 13.31
C THR A 239 -3.44 11.87 14.37
N MET A 240 -3.17 10.75 15.05
CA MET A 240 -3.98 10.25 16.14
C MET A 240 -3.79 11.04 17.46
N GLY A 241 -2.84 11.97 17.53
CA GLY A 241 -2.59 12.78 18.71
C GLY A 241 -1.79 12.06 19.78
N VAL A 242 -0.95 11.09 19.42
CA VAL A 242 0.00 10.46 20.35
C VAL A 242 0.89 11.54 20.95
N GLU A 243 1.07 11.52 22.26
CA GLU A 243 1.75 12.59 23.00
C GLU A 243 3.23 12.72 22.62
N HIS A 244 3.94 11.60 22.57
CA HIS A 244 5.37 11.60 22.29
C HIS A 244 5.78 10.44 21.40
N ILE A 245 6.50 10.74 20.32
CA ILE A 245 7.01 9.75 19.37
C ILE A 245 8.53 9.82 19.31
N CYS A 246 9.20 8.75 19.70
CA CYS A 246 10.64 8.58 19.58
C CYS A 246 10.96 7.71 18.35
N ALA A 247 11.68 8.25 17.39
CA ALA A 247 12.13 7.52 16.21
C ALA A 247 13.51 6.92 16.42
N VAL A 248 13.71 5.66 16.05
CA VAL A 248 14.98 4.94 16.19
C VAL A 248 15.41 4.33 14.87
N ASP A 249 16.56 4.72 14.35
CA ASP A 249 17.17 4.15 13.13
C ASP A 249 18.69 4.28 13.18
N GLY A 250 19.43 3.56 12.34
CA GLY A 250 20.87 3.71 12.15
C GLY A 250 21.25 4.70 11.05
N ASN A 251 20.28 5.27 10.32
CA ASN A 251 20.51 6.17 9.19
C ASN A 251 20.02 7.58 9.50
N GLU A 252 20.94 8.56 9.50
CA GLU A 252 20.62 9.95 9.82
C GLU A 252 19.56 10.57 8.89
N LYS A 253 19.64 10.30 7.59
CA LYS A 253 18.63 10.83 6.64
C LYS A 253 17.23 10.33 6.96
N ARG A 254 17.08 9.06 7.34
CA ARG A 254 15.79 8.51 7.74
C ARG A 254 15.30 9.15 9.03
N LEU A 255 16.17 9.44 9.98
CA LEU A 255 15.82 10.14 11.21
C LEU A 255 15.41 11.61 10.96
N GLU A 256 16.03 12.28 9.98
CA GLU A 256 15.58 13.61 9.54
C GLU A 256 14.17 13.56 8.95
N PHE A 257 13.88 12.56 8.09
CA PHE A 257 12.52 12.33 7.60
C PHE A 257 11.55 12.01 8.74
N ALA A 258 11.94 11.18 9.70
CA ALA A 258 11.10 10.85 10.84
C ALA A 258 10.68 12.10 11.64
N LYS A 259 11.60 13.06 11.85
CA LYS A 259 11.28 14.36 12.47
C LYS A 259 10.27 15.14 11.62
N ARG A 260 10.46 15.20 10.32
CA ARG A 260 9.51 15.86 9.41
C ARG A 260 8.13 15.21 9.41
N MET A 261 8.06 13.90 9.64
CA MET A 261 6.81 13.13 9.78
C MET A 261 6.14 13.29 11.14
N GLY A 262 6.81 13.92 12.09
CA GLY A 262 6.22 14.25 13.38
C GLY A 262 6.83 13.53 14.57
N ALA A 263 8.02 12.91 14.47
CA ALA A 263 8.73 12.40 15.62
C ALA A 263 9.26 13.56 16.48
N ASP A 264 9.04 13.50 17.79
CA ASP A 264 9.50 14.51 18.74
C ASP A 264 10.98 14.35 19.05
N THR A 265 11.45 13.12 19.16
CA THR A 265 12.84 12.78 19.41
C THR A 265 13.32 11.71 18.45
N SER A 266 14.63 11.62 18.29
CA SER A 266 15.24 10.59 17.46
C SER A 266 16.52 10.06 18.07
N VAL A 267 16.78 8.77 17.91
CA VAL A 267 17.99 8.10 18.37
C VAL A 267 18.62 7.35 17.22
N ASN A 268 19.86 7.74 16.90
CA ASN A 268 20.68 6.93 16.01
C ASN A 268 21.44 5.90 16.86
N PHE A 269 20.98 4.63 16.78
CA PHE A 269 21.58 3.57 17.59
C PHE A 269 23.04 3.25 17.21
N MET A 270 23.50 3.64 16.02
CA MET A 270 24.88 3.47 15.58
C MET A 270 25.87 4.34 16.38
N ASN A 271 25.38 5.40 17.04
CA ASN A 271 26.21 6.29 17.86
C ASN A 271 26.48 5.72 19.26
N PHE A 272 25.89 4.57 19.60
CA PHE A 272 25.96 3.96 20.92
C PHE A 272 26.40 2.50 20.83
N LYS A 273 26.96 1.96 21.92
CA LYS A 273 27.35 0.55 22.01
C LYS A 273 26.46 -0.22 22.97
N GLY A 274 25.92 -1.34 22.50
CA GLY A 274 25.20 -2.29 23.35
C GLY A 274 24.09 -1.66 24.19
N ILE A 275 24.18 -1.77 25.51
CA ILE A 275 23.15 -1.32 26.44
C ILE A 275 22.98 0.21 26.49
N GLU A 276 24.00 0.98 26.06
CA GLU A 276 23.91 2.44 25.99
C GLU A 276 22.85 2.89 25.01
N ALA A 277 22.73 2.20 23.87
CA ALA A 277 21.68 2.48 22.87
C ALA A 277 20.28 2.31 23.48
N LEU A 278 20.04 1.24 24.23
CA LEU A 278 18.75 1.00 24.90
C LEU A 278 18.47 2.07 25.97
N THR A 279 19.50 2.49 26.71
CA THR A 279 19.37 3.55 27.70
C THR A 279 19.00 4.88 27.08
N GLU A 280 19.62 5.25 25.92
CA GLU A 280 19.33 6.50 25.24
C GLU A 280 17.95 6.47 24.58
N ILE A 281 17.52 5.34 24.00
CA ILE A 281 16.14 5.16 23.53
C ILE A 281 15.15 5.39 24.67
N GLY A 282 15.40 4.79 25.85
CA GLY A 282 14.57 4.99 27.03
C GLY A 282 14.52 6.45 27.47
N ARG A 283 15.66 7.14 27.51
CA ARG A 283 15.72 8.57 27.85
C ARG A 283 14.96 9.44 26.81
N ALA A 284 15.18 9.19 25.52
CA ALA A 284 14.53 9.96 24.46
C ALA A 284 13.01 9.77 24.44
N SER A 285 12.52 8.57 24.78
CA SER A 285 11.08 8.29 24.86
C SER A 285 10.41 8.83 26.13
N CYS A 286 11.19 9.18 27.19
CA CYS A 286 10.68 9.68 28.44
C CYS A 286 10.91 11.19 28.68
N ARG A 287 11.61 11.88 27.77
CA ARG A 287 11.80 13.34 27.89
C ARG A 287 10.46 14.06 27.77
N GLU A 288 10.23 14.99 28.72
CA GLU A 288 9.10 15.93 28.73
C GLU A 288 9.29 17.02 27.67
#